data_8f5f742b276a23d40179b86f997f295a
#
_entry.id   8f5f742b276a23d40179b86f997f295a
#
_cell.length_a   1.000
_cell.length_b   1.000
_cell.length_c   1.000
_cell.angle_alpha   90.00
_cell.angle_beta   90.00
_cell.angle_gamma   90.00
#
_symmetry.space_group_name_H-M   'P 1'
#
loop_
_entity.id
_entity.type
_entity.pdbx_description
1 polymer ?
#
loop_
_entity_poly.entity_id
_entity_poly.type
_entity_poly.pdbx_seq_one_letter_code
_entity_poly.pdbx_strand_id
1 'polypeptide(L)'
;MTDFLIKSTVSLLVFLVFYHWVLEREKTHLFNRFYLLLAIVISLAIPFLSFEIIEEVPVTTITEPEFVPIPFSNENIAVVETIDYTSIAVWSLYGIITILLSIRFGKNIWKLISKSDSNPTVKYKNATLVLVDEKTLPHTFLNNIFINFDDYNQRNIEDELYTHELVHVTQKHTLDILFIELLITLFWFNPLLYLYKKAIQLNHEFLADEKVVQAYNDIPFYQILLLQKSNGNPTINLASNLNYAVTKKRLLMMTKKSSKRAAFLKKTLLLPVLSGLIYTCCVTIVAQEKSIQVSALPTE
;
A
#
# COMPACT_ATOMS: atom_id res chain seq x y z
N MET A 1 -1.59 -16.69 -13.59
CA MET A 1 -1.05 -16.15 -12.34
C MET A 1 0.08 -15.15 -12.55
N THR A 2 1.03 -15.42 -13.42
CA THR A 2 2.12 -14.47 -13.76
C THR A 2 1.59 -13.11 -14.17
N ASP A 3 0.56 -13.05 -15.00
CA ASP A 3 -0.08 -11.79 -15.45
C ASP A 3 -0.67 -10.98 -14.29
N PHE A 4 -1.32 -11.65 -13.33
CA PHE A 4 -1.81 -10.98 -12.12
C PHE A 4 -0.68 -10.32 -11.35
N LEU A 5 0.40 -11.05 -11.10
CA LEU A 5 1.55 -10.54 -10.34
C LEU A 5 2.25 -9.39 -11.07
N ILE A 6 2.42 -9.51 -12.39
CA ILE A 6 3.06 -8.46 -13.20
C ILE A 6 2.19 -7.20 -13.22
N LYS A 7 0.92 -7.32 -13.61
CA LYS A 7 0.00 -6.18 -13.72
C LYS A 7 -0.17 -5.46 -12.37
N SER A 8 -0.38 -6.21 -11.27
CA SER A 8 -0.50 -5.62 -9.93
C SER A 8 0.79 -4.95 -9.46
N THR A 9 1.96 -5.57 -9.69
CA THR A 9 3.24 -5.00 -9.27
C THR A 9 3.59 -3.75 -10.07
N VAL A 10 3.37 -3.75 -11.40
CA VAL A 10 3.58 -2.56 -12.24
C VAL A 10 2.66 -1.42 -11.80
N SER A 11 1.37 -1.70 -11.55
CA SER A 11 0.42 -0.70 -11.08
C SER A 11 0.81 -0.12 -9.73
N LEU A 12 1.22 -0.97 -8.77
CA LEU A 12 1.76 -0.54 -7.47
C LEU A 12 2.97 0.37 -7.65
N LEU A 13 3.91 -0.01 -8.53
CA LEU A 13 5.11 0.78 -8.78
C LEU A 13 4.77 2.16 -9.34
N VAL A 14 3.91 2.24 -10.37
CA VAL A 14 3.52 3.51 -11.00
C VAL A 14 2.85 4.45 -10.00
N PHE A 15 1.90 3.97 -9.20
CA PHE A 15 1.25 4.79 -8.18
C PHE A 15 2.21 5.23 -7.08
N LEU A 16 3.17 4.38 -6.66
CA LEU A 16 4.15 4.72 -5.65
C LEU A 16 5.14 5.79 -6.15
N VAL A 17 5.61 5.66 -7.40
CA VAL A 17 6.46 6.66 -8.04
C VAL A 17 5.73 7.99 -8.16
N PHE A 18 4.48 7.98 -8.59
CA PHE A 18 3.64 9.18 -8.65
C PHE A 18 3.50 9.84 -7.27
N TYR A 19 3.27 9.04 -6.20
CA TYR A 19 3.22 9.55 -4.85
C TYR A 19 4.51 10.28 -4.46
N HIS A 20 5.66 9.64 -4.62
CA HIS A 20 6.94 10.20 -4.18
C HIS A 20 7.36 11.45 -4.97
N TRP A 21 7.07 11.50 -6.26
CA TRP A 21 7.49 12.63 -7.11
C TRP A 21 6.52 13.81 -7.07
N VAL A 22 5.23 13.53 -6.96
CA VAL A 22 4.19 14.55 -7.13
C VAL A 22 3.51 14.91 -5.80
N LEU A 23 3.10 13.93 -4.99
CA LEU A 23 2.22 14.12 -3.85
C LEU A 23 2.93 14.24 -2.50
N GLU A 24 4.00 13.47 -2.24
CA GLU A 24 4.68 13.41 -0.93
C GLU A 24 5.09 14.79 -0.43
N ARG A 25 5.50 15.66 -1.36
CA ARG A 25 5.97 17.00 -1.01
C ARG A 25 4.88 18.05 -0.81
N GLU A 26 3.60 17.69 -0.95
CA GLU A 26 2.49 18.65 -0.80
C GLU A 26 1.76 18.52 0.54
N LYS A 27 1.31 19.66 1.10
CA LYS A 27 0.50 19.69 2.33
C LYS A 27 -0.95 19.24 2.07
N THR A 28 -1.10 18.06 1.52
CA THR A 28 -2.40 17.42 1.23
C THR A 28 -2.48 16.06 1.91
N HIS A 29 -2.04 16.00 3.16
CA HIS A 29 -1.80 14.75 3.88
C HIS A 29 -3.04 13.85 3.99
N LEU A 30 -4.24 14.44 4.18
CA LEU A 30 -5.48 13.67 4.20
C LEU A 30 -5.78 13.02 2.83
N PHE A 31 -5.60 13.76 1.74
CA PHE A 31 -5.74 13.20 0.39
C PHE A 31 -4.69 12.11 0.15
N ASN A 32 -3.44 12.35 0.53
CA ASN A 32 -2.33 11.41 0.36
C ASN A 32 -2.59 10.09 1.11
N ARG A 33 -3.21 10.14 2.30
CA ARG A 33 -3.61 8.95 3.06
C ARG A 33 -4.56 8.06 2.25
N PHE A 34 -5.68 8.65 1.79
CA PHE A 34 -6.66 7.89 1.00
C PHE A 34 -6.10 7.46 -0.35
N TYR A 35 -5.27 8.30 -0.98
CA TYR A 35 -4.57 7.95 -2.20
C TYR A 35 -3.72 6.68 -2.04
N LEU A 36 -2.87 6.60 -1.02
CA LEU A 36 -2.00 5.45 -0.79
C LEU A 36 -2.80 4.16 -0.55
N LEU A 37 -3.87 4.22 0.25
CA LEU A 37 -4.73 3.07 0.51
C LEU A 37 -5.50 2.63 -0.75
N LEU A 38 -6.10 3.58 -1.47
CA LEU A 38 -6.83 3.29 -2.71
C LEU A 38 -5.91 2.80 -3.83
N ALA A 39 -4.70 3.35 -3.96
CA ALA A 39 -3.71 2.90 -4.93
C ALA A 39 -3.38 1.42 -4.77
N ILE A 40 -3.25 0.92 -3.53
CA ILE A 40 -3.03 -0.50 -3.25
C ILE A 40 -4.25 -1.33 -3.69
N VAL A 41 -5.46 -0.92 -3.30
CA VAL A 41 -6.70 -1.63 -3.65
C VAL A 41 -6.89 -1.68 -5.16
N ILE A 42 -6.75 -0.53 -5.85
CA ILE A 42 -6.87 -0.43 -7.31
C ILE A 42 -5.80 -1.29 -8.00
N SER A 43 -4.55 -1.26 -7.55
CA SER A 43 -3.48 -2.06 -8.15
C SER A 43 -3.74 -3.57 -8.05
N LEU A 44 -4.37 -4.03 -6.97
CA LEU A 44 -4.77 -5.43 -6.82
C LEU A 44 -6.05 -5.76 -7.60
N ALA A 45 -6.91 -4.77 -7.87
CA ALA A 45 -8.14 -4.94 -8.65
C ALA A 45 -7.92 -4.91 -10.17
N ILE A 46 -6.96 -4.12 -10.66
CA ILE A 46 -6.65 -3.96 -12.10
C ILE A 46 -6.52 -5.28 -12.86
N PRO A 47 -5.83 -6.32 -12.35
CA PRO A 47 -5.70 -7.58 -13.09
C PRO A 47 -7.01 -8.34 -13.33
N PHE A 48 -8.07 -8.04 -12.58
CA PHE A 48 -9.40 -8.66 -12.75
C PHE A 48 -10.27 -7.92 -13.76
N LEU A 49 -9.82 -6.73 -14.21
CA LEU A 49 -10.54 -5.94 -15.21
C LEU A 49 -9.96 -6.25 -16.59
N SER A 50 -10.79 -6.70 -17.53
CA SER A 50 -10.42 -6.89 -18.93
C SER A 50 -11.48 -6.25 -19.82
N PHE A 51 -11.03 -5.41 -20.74
CA PHE A 51 -11.84 -4.80 -21.77
C PHE A 51 -11.37 -5.31 -23.13
N GLU A 52 -12.24 -6.00 -23.86
CA GLU A 52 -11.94 -6.48 -25.21
C GLU A 52 -12.24 -5.38 -26.23
N ILE A 53 -11.25 -4.98 -27.00
CA ILE A 53 -11.44 -4.12 -28.16
C ILE A 53 -11.35 -5.00 -29.38
N ILE A 54 -12.46 -5.07 -30.15
CA ILE A 54 -12.53 -5.83 -31.38
C ILE A 54 -11.93 -4.98 -32.50
N GLU A 55 -10.82 -5.44 -33.09
CA GLU A 55 -10.23 -4.85 -34.28
C GLU A 55 -10.54 -5.71 -35.51
N GLU A 56 -11.28 -5.14 -36.49
CA GLU A 56 -11.56 -5.83 -37.74
C GLU A 56 -10.29 -5.92 -38.60
N VAL A 57 -9.77 -7.15 -38.74
CA VAL A 57 -8.61 -7.40 -39.62
C VAL A 57 -9.14 -7.77 -41.01
N PRO A 58 -8.65 -7.09 -42.07
CA PRO A 58 -9.02 -7.50 -43.46
C PRO A 58 -8.50 -8.90 -43.73
N VAL A 59 -9.38 -9.80 -44.09
CA VAL A 59 -9.03 -11.16 -44.49
C VAL A 59 -8.20 -11.08 -45.77
N THR A 60 -6.91 -11.33 -45.67
CA THR A 60 -6.11 -11.65 -46.82
C THR A 60 -6.51 -13.08 -47.22
N THR A 61 -7.25 -13.22 -48.29
CA THR A 61 -7.58 -14.53 -48.89
C THR A 61 -6.28 -15.26 -49.20
N ILE A 62 -5.82 -16.04 -48.25
CA ILE A 62 -4.81 -17.07 -48.53
C ILE A 62 -5.59 -18.15 -49.30
N THR A 63 -5.28 -18.32 -50.57
CA THR A 63 -5.80 -19.41 -51.37
C THR A 63 -5.51 -20.69 -50.60
N GLU A 64 -6.55 -21.40 -50.19
CA GLU A 64 -6.39 -22.66 -49.46
C GLU A 64 -5.51 -23.57 -50.32
N PRO A 65 -4.39 -24.14 -49.81
CA PRO A 65 -3.70 -25.19 -50.48
C PRO A 65 -4.66 -26.40 -50.57
N GLU A 66 -4.76 -26.99 -51.76
CA GLU A 66 -5.51 -28.16 -52.09
C GLU A 66 -5.35 -29.23 -50.98
N PHE A 67 -6.42 -29.54 -50.28
CA PHE A 67 -6.41 -30.45 -49.14
C PHE A 67 -6.16 -31.87 -49.59
N VAL A 68 -4.94 -32.34 -49.49
CA VAL A 68 -4.61 -33.75 -49.65
C VAL A 68 -5.03 -34.46 -48.35
N PRO A 69 -6.03 -35.37 -48.37
CA PRO A 69 -6.45 -36.09 -47.20
C PRO A 69 -5.35 -37.00 -46.70
N ILE A 70 -4.67 -36.60 -45.64
CA ILE A 70 -3.75 -37.48 -44.91
C ILE A 70 -4.61 -38.45 -44.11
N PRO A 71 -4.45 -39.79 -44.24
CA PRO A 71 -5.20 -40.73 -43.43
C PRO A 71 -4.84 -40.52 -41.96
N PHE A 72 -5.79 -39.98 -41.19
CA PHE A 72 -5.67 -39.91 -39.74
C PHE A 72 -5.62 -41.32 -39.16
N SER A 73 -4.48 -41.79 -38.79
CA SER A 73 -4.39 -42.89 -37.86
C SER A 73 -4.95 -42.38 -36.51
N ASN A 74 -6.08 -42.95 -36.08
CA ASN A 74 -6.63 -42.72 -34.72
C ASN A 74 -5.69 -43.44 -33.73
N GLU A 75 -4.52 -42.90 -33.52
CA GLU A 75 -3.79 -43.19 -32.28
C GLU A 75 -4.55 -42.45 -31.17
N ASN A 76 -5.24 -43.23 -30.36
CA ASN A 76 -5.72 -42.76 -29.05
C ASN A 76 -4.48 -42.41 -28.22
N ILE A 77 -4.01 -41.16 -28.37
CA ILE A 77 -3.01 -40.60 -27.46
C ILE A 77 -3.75 -40.50 -26.10
N ALA A 78 -3.55 -41.51 -25.26
CA ALA A 78 -3.92 -41.42 -23.88
C ALA A 78 -3.18 -40.22 -23.31
N VAL A 79 -3.91 -39.12 -23.07
CA VAL A 79 -3.39 -37.96 -22.35
C VAL A 79 -3.07 -38.43 -20.95
N VAL A 80 -1.83 -38.83 -20.73
CA VAL A 80 -1.34 -39.08 -19.39
C VAL A 80 -1.27 -37.75 -18.69
N GLU A 81 -2.26 -37.49 -17.81
CA GLU A 81 -2.22 -36.33 -16.91
C GLU A 81 -0.96 -36.45 -16.04
N THR A 82 0.09 -35.79 -16.43
CA THR A 82 1.31 -35.72 -15.61
C THR A 82 1.06 -34.76 -14.45
N ILE A 83 1.13 -35.29 -13.22
CA ILE A 83 1.03 -34.47 -12.02
C ILE A 83 2.19 -33.46 -12.03
N ASP A 84 1.88 -32.17 -12.05
CA ASP A 84 2.89 -31.11 -11.97
C ASP A 84 3.37 -30.93 -10.52
N TYR A 85 4.34 -31.75 -10.12
CA TYR A 85 4.94 -31.69 -8.79
C TYR A 85 5.60 -30.35 -8.51
N THR A 86 6.04 -29.60 -9.53
CA THR A 86 6.70 -28.29 -9.35
C THR A 86 5.71 -27.25 -8.90
N SER A 87 4.52 -27.18 -9.49
CA SER A 87 3.44 -26.31 -9.05
C SER A 87 2.99 -26.64 -7.62
N ILE A 88 2.85 -27.94 -7.30
CA ILE A 88 2.45 -28.36 -5.95
C ILE A 88 3.50 -27.92 -4.92
N ALA A 89 4.81 -28.10 -5.22
CA ALA A 89 5.88 -27.70 -4.31
C ALA A 89 5.91 -26.18 -4.09
N VAL A 90 5.77 -25.37 -5.15
CA VAL A 90 5.74 -23.91 -5.06
C VAL A 90 4.54 -23.41 -4.22
N TRP A 91 3.35 -23.96 -4.47
CA TRP A 91 2.15 -23.59 -3.72
C TRP A 91 2.21 -24.02 -2.26
N SER A 92 2.77 -25.21 -1.98
CA SER A 92 2.97 -25.69 -0.62
C SER A 92 3.95 -24.81 0.15
N LEU A 93 5.07 -24.45 -0.47
CA LEU A 93 6.07 -23.55 0.12
C LEU A 93 5.47 -22.17 0.41
N TYR A 94 4.74 -21.59 -0.56
CA TYR A 94 4.04 -20.32 -0.37
C TYR A 94 3.05 -20.39 0.80
N GLY A 95 2.24 -21.45 0.85
CA GLY A 95 1.25 -21.66 1.92
C GLY A 95 1.89 -21.76 3.30
N ILE A 96 2.97 -22.55 3.43
CA ILE A 96 3.70 -22.70 4.70
C ILE A 96 4.24 -21.35 5.18
N ILE A 97 4.93 -20.60 4.32
CA ILE A 97 5.47 -19.29 4.70
C ILE A 97 4.35 -18.33 5.09
N THR A 98 3.26 -18.28 4.32
CA THR A 98 2.12 -17.40 4.61
C THR A 98 1.45 -17.75 5.94
N ILE A 99 1.29 -19.04 6.26
CA ILE A 99 0.74 -19.48 7.56
C ILE A 99 1.68 -19.07 8.71
N LEU A 100 2.99 -19.28 8.58
CA LEU A 100 3.95 -18.89 9.61
C LEU A 100 3.93 -17.36 9.86
N LEU A 101 3.88 -16.57 8.80
CA LEU A 101 3.79 -15.12 8.89
C LEU A 101 2.45 -14.67 9.49
N SER A 102 1.34 -15.33 9.14
CA SER A 102 0.01 -15.05 9.71
C SER A 102 -0.03 -15.35 11.21
N ILE A 103 0.56 -16.45 11.66
CA ILE A 103 0.68 -16.78 13.09
C ILE A 103 1.52 -15.72 13.81
N ARG A 104 2.66 -15.31 13.22
CA ARG A 104 3.51 -14.24 13.77
C ARG A 104 2.74 -12.92 13.87
N PHE A 105 2.01 -12.54 12.83
CA PHE A 105 1.18 -11.33 12.80
C PHE A 105 0.11 -11.36 13.89
N GLY A 106 -0.63 -12.47 14.01
CA GLY A 106 -1.63 -12.66 15.06
C GLY A 106 -1.04 -12.57 16.47
N LYS A 107 0.11 -13.21 16.71
CA LYS A 107 0.83 -13.15 17.99
C LYS A 107 1.27 -11.72 18.33
N ASN A 108 1.72 -10.93 17.35
CA ASN A 108 2.12 -9.54 17.58
C ASN A 108 0.91 -8.67 17.98
N ILE A 109 -0.22 -8.84 17.31
CA ILE A 109 -1.46 -8.13 17.68
C ILE A 109 -1.91 -8.54 19.08
N TRP A 110 -1.95 -9.85 19.34
CA TRP A 110 -2.33 -10.38 20.66
C TRP A 110 -1.46 -9.82 21.78
N LYS A 111 -0.13 -9.74 21.57
CA LYS A 111 0.80 -9.17 22.54
C LYS A 111 0.48 -7.71 22.86
N LEU A 112 0.13 -6.89 21.85
CA LEU A 112 -0.22 -5.48 22.05
C LEU A 112 -1.55 -5.33 22.80
N ILE A 113 -2.55 -6.14 22.47
CA ILE A 113 -3.84 -6.15 23.18
C ILE A 113 -3.65 -6.61 24.63
N SER A 114 -2.97 -7.72 24.85
CA SER A 114 -2.69 -8.24 26.21
C SER A 114 -1.89 -7.24 27.06
N LYS A 115 -0.94 -6.53 26.45
CA LYS A 115 -0.19 -5.47 27.14
C LYS A 115 -1.09 -4.31 27.57
N SER A 116 -2.13 -3.99 26.79
CA SER A 116 -3.12 -2.99 27.15
C SER A 116 -3.95 -3.43 28.35
N ASP A 117 -4.37 -4.71 28.38
CA ASP A 117 -5.26 -5.22 29.41
C ASP A 117 -4.55 -5.50 30.74
N SER A 118 -3.24 -5.73 30.70
CA SER A 118 -2.42 -6.11 31.86
C SER A 118 -1.85 -4.93 32.65
N ASN A 119 -1.92 -3.70 32.11
CA ASN A 119 -1.31 -2.52 32.71
C ASN A 119 -2.36 -1.54 33.24
N PRO A 120 -2.00 -0.69 34.23
CA PRO A 120 -2.89 0.37 34.72
C PRO A 120 -3.32 1.32 33.60
N THR A 121 -4.58 1.74 33.60
CA THR A 121 -5.12 2.60 32.55
C THR A 121 -5.75 3.87 33.14
N VAL A 122 -5.61 4.98 32.41
CA VAL A 122 -6.20 6.28 32.72
C VAL A 122 -6.95 6.80 31.50
N LYS A 123 -8.19 7.25 31.67
CA LYS A 123 -8.94 7.88 30.56
C LYS A 123 -8.39 9.27 30.25
N TYR A 124 -8.12 9.54 28.99
CA TYR A 124 -7.66 10.84 28.49
C TYR A 124 -8.37 11.20 27.20
N LYS A 125 -9.29 12.18 27.27
CA LYS A 125 -10.14 12.58 26.12
C LYS A 125 -10.82 11.36 25.45
N ASN A 126 -10.55 11.12 24.18
CA ASN A 126 -11.10 10.00 23.40
C ASN A 126 -10.17 8.77 23.36
N ALA A 127 -9.13 8.76 24.19
CA ALA A 127 -8.13 7.69 24.26
C ALA A 127 -8.03 7.14 25.69
N THR A 128 -7.36 6.00 25.82
CA THR A 128 -6.97 5.41 27.09
C THR A 128 -5.44 5.43 27.18
N LEU A 129 -4.89 6.05 28.21
CA LEU A 129 -3.47 5.95 28.52
C LEU A 129 -3.22 4.61 29.20
N VAL A 130 -2.25 3.86 28.73
CA VAL A 130 -1.79 2.59 29.29
C VAL A 130 -0.39 2.85 29.86
N LEU A 131 -0.28 2.73 31.18
CA LEU A 131 0.96 3.04 31.89
C LEU A 131 1.85 1.78 31.95
N VAL A 132 3.00 1.82 31.27
CA VAL A 132 3.93 0.71 31.16
C VAL A 132 5.24 1.01 31.89
N ASP A 133 5.86 -0.01 32.48
CA ASP A 133 7.14 0.15 33.19
C ASP A 133 8.33 0.29 32.25
N GLU A 134 8.17 -0.13 30.99
CA GLU A 134 9.26 -0.03 30.00
C GLU A 134 9.52 1.43 29.61
N LYS A 135 10.80 1.84 29.60
CA LYS A 135 11.22 3.15 29.07
C LYS A 135 11.08 3.17 27.55
N THR A 136 9.89 3.49 27.08
CA THR A 136 9.56 3.63 25.65
C THR A 136 9.02 5.02 25.39
N LEU A 137 9.27 5.53 24.19
CA LEU A 137 8.58 6.74 23.74
C LEU A 137 7.06 6.49 23.70
N PRO A 138 6.24 7.51 23.97
CA PRO A 138 4.81 7.43 23.77
C PRO A 138 4.51 6.85 22.38
N HIS A 139 3.57 5.93 22.30
CA HIS A 139 3.13 5.35 21.05
C HIS A 139 1.70 4.85 21.13
N THR A 140 1.04 4.84 19.99
CA THR A 140 -0.40 4.53 19.89
C THR A 140 -0.66 3.18 19.25
N PHE A 141 -1.60 2.41 19.83
CA PHE A 141 -2.20 1.23 19.20
C PHE A 141 -3.72 1.24 19.43
N LEU A 142 -4.49 1.26 18.35
CA LEU A 142 -5.95 1.43 18.36
C LEU A 142 -6.39 2.69 19.13
N ASN A 143 -7.10 2.51 20.24
CA ASN A 143 -7.58 3.59 21.11
C ASN A 143 -6.67 3.83 22.33
N ASN A 144 -5.54 3.11 22.42
CA ASN A 144 -4.64 3.12 23.56
C ASN A 144 -3.36 3.87 23.23
N ILE A 145 -2.92 4.74 24.12
CA ILE A 145 -1.65 5.44 24.09
C ILE A 145 -0.79 4.86 25.21
N PHE A 146 0.30 4.19 24.84
CA PHE A 146 1.25 3.59 25.78
C PHE A 146 2.26 4.64 26.22
N ILE A 147 2.43 4.80 27.54
CA ILE A 147 3.28 5.81 28.14
C ILE A 147 4.06 5.16 29.28
N ASN A 148 5.33 5.55 29.47
CA ASN A 148 6.09 5.11 30.62
C ASN A 148 5.48 5.64 31.92
N PHE A 149 5.39 4.76 32.93
CA PHE A 149 4.77 5.07 34.23
C PHE A 149 5.47 6.21 34.97
N ASP A 150 6.82 6.21 34.97
CA ASP A 150 7.61 7.26 35.63
C ASP A 150 7.46 8.61 34.93
N ASP A 151 7.50 8.63 33.59
CA ASP A 151 7.34 9.86 32.82
C ASP A 151 5.93 10.46 33.00
N TYR A 152 4.90 9.63 33.15
CA TYR A 152 3.55 10.09 33.45
C TYR A 152 3.46 10.73 34.83
N ASN A 153 3.98 10.06 35.88
CA ASN A 153 3.92 10.56 37.26
C ASN A 153 4.76 11.82 37.48
N GLN A 154 5.92 11.92 36.82
CA GLN A 154 6.81 13.07 36.91
C GLN A 154 6.40 14.22 35.98
N ARG A 155 5.35 14.04 35.15
CA ARG A 155 4.91 15.01 34.16
C ARG A 155 6.01 15.40 33.15
N ASN A 156 6.84 14.43 32.77
CA ASN A 156 7.97 14.63 31.86
C ASN A 156 7.57 14.55 30.38
N ILE A 157 6.27 14.54 30.07
CA ILE A 157 5.77 14.46 28.70
C ILE A 157 5.07 15.77 28.38
N GLU A 158 5.54 16.42 27.32
CA GLU A 158 5.01 17.69 26.85
C GLU A 158 3.62 17.50 26.20
N ASP A 159 2.75 18.47 26.34
CA ASP A 159 1.36 18.43 25.83
C ASP A 159 1.28 18.26 24.33
N GLU A 160 2.29 18.72 23.59
CA GLU A 160 2.45 18.53 22.15
C GLU A 160 2.56 17.05 21.79
N LEU A 161 3.27 16.24 22.61
CA LEU A 161 3.39 14.79 22.38
C LEU A 161 2.06 14.07 22.66
N TYR A 162 1.36 14.44 23.72
CA TYR A 162 0.02 13.92 23.98
C TYR A 162 -0.93 14.23 22.83
N THR A 163 -0.86 15.45 22.31
CA THR A 163 -1.67 15.87 21.16
C THR A 163 -1.31 15.11 19.91
N HIS A 164 -0.01 14.86 19.67
CA HIS A 164 0.49 14.03 18.55
C HIS A 164 -0.10 12.62 18.60
N GLU A 165 0.05 11.93 19.73
CA GLU A 165 -0.47 10.57 19.92
C GLU A 165 -2.02 10.52 19.83
N LEU A 166 -2.69 11.53 20.34
CA LEU A 166 -4.15 11.63 20.26
C LEU A 166 -4.66 11.72 18.81
N VAL A 167 -3.88 12.33 17.90
CA VAL A 167 -4.22 12.35 16.47
C VAL A 167 -4.20 10.95 15.88
N HIS A 168 -3.19 10.12 16.23
CA HIS A 168 -3.13 8.73 15.78
C HIS A 168 -4.34 7.93 16.25
N VAL A 169 -4.81 8.12 17.48
CA VAL A 169 -6.07 7.52 17.99
C VAL A 169 -7.27 8.01 17.20
N THR A 170 -7.44 9.35 17.15
CA THR A 170 -8.64 9.97 16.59
C THR A 170 -8.82 9.66 15.10
N GLN A 171 -7.71 9.63 14.36
CA GLN A 171 -7.71 9.32 12.94
C GLN A 171 -7.60 7.80 12.65
N LYS A 172 -7.50 6.97 13.69
CA LYS A 172 -7.43 5.50 13.59
C LYS A 172 -6.29 5.02 12.67
N HIS A 173 -5.12 5.65 12.77
CA HIS A 173 -3.96 5.34 11.94
C HIS A 173 -3.52 3.87 12.07
N THR A 174 -3.77 3.25 13.24
CA THR A 174 -3.48 1.82 13.46
C THR A 174 -4.20 0.92 12.46
N LEU A 175 -5.43 1.26 12.03
CA LEU A 175 -6.17 0.43 11.07
C LEU A 175 -5.50 0.40 9.70
N ASP A 176 -4.95 1.53 9.23
CA ASP A 176 -4.21 1.60 7.97
C ASP A 176 -2.95 0.73 8.03
N ILE A 177 -2.26 0.76 9.19
CA ILE A 177 -1.06 -0.06 9.41
C ILE A 177 -1.42 -1.55 9.48
N LEU A 178 -2.49 -1.92 10.17
CA LEU A 178 -2.96 -3.31 10.21
C LEU A 178 -3.36 -3.81 8.82
N PHE A 179 -4.01 -2.96 8.02
CA PHE A 179 -4.37 -3.29 6.64
C PHE A 179 -3.13 -3.59 5.78
N ILE A 180 -2.13 -2.69 5.79
CA ILE A 180 -0.92 -2.93 4.99
C ILE A 180 -0.09 -4.11 5.51
N GLU A 181 -0.03 -4.35 6.82
CA GLU A 181 0.64 -5.51 7.42
C GLU A 181 -0.03 -6.82 7.03
N LEU A 182 -1.37 -6.85 6.97
CA LEU A 182 -2.11 -7.99 6.45
C LEU A 182 -1.73 -8.28 4.99
N LEU A 183 -1.69 -7.24 4.15
CA LEU A 183 -1.28 -7.40 2.74
C LEU A 183 0.17 -7.84 2.61
N ILE A 184 1.09 -7.34 3.43
CA ILE A 184 2.49 -7.79 3.49
C ILE A 184 2.56 -9.27 3.89
N THR A 185 1.69 -9.72 4.79
CA THR A 185 1.64 -11.13 5.20
C THR A 185 1.19 -12.03 4.06
N LEU A 186 0.21 -11.60 3.25
CA LEU A 186 -0.29 -12.34 2.09
C LEU A 186 0.67 -12.26 0.89
N PHE A 187 1.18 -11.10 0.58
CA PHE A 187 2.07 -10.84 -0.56
C PHE A 187 3.50 -10.54 -0.09
N TRP A 188 4.01 -11.37 0.84
CA TRP A 188 5.30 -11.18 1.51
C TRP A 188 6.50 -11.07 0.56
N PHE A 189 6.40 -11.63 -0.62
CA PHE A 189 7.41 -11.58 -1.67
C PHE A 189 7.44 -10.25 -2.45
N ASN A 190 6.42 -9.37 -2.28
CA ASN A 190 6.37 -8.09 -3.01
C ASN A 190 7.00 -6.95 -2.19
N PRO A 191 8.20 -6.46 -2.57
CA PRO A 191 8.90 -5.42 -1.82
C PRO A 191 8.20 -4.06 -1.86
N LEU A 192 7.33 -3.80 -2.85
CA LEU A 192 6.64 -2.52 -2.97
C LEU A 192 5.69 -2.27 -1.79
N LEU A 193 5.06 -3.31 -1.23
CA LEU A 193 4.17 -3.17 -0.08
C LEU A 193 4.92 -2.65 1.16
N TYR A 194 6.19 -3.03 1.34
CA TYR A 194 7.02 -2.46 2.42
C TYR A 194 7.32 -0.98 2.19
N LEU A 195 7.48 -0.55 0.94
CA LEU A 195 7.66 0.86 0.60
C LEU A 195 6.36 1.65 0.82
N TYR A 196 5.20 1.08 0.45
CA TYR A 196 3.88 1.65 0.77
C TYR A 196 3.69 1.81 2.28
N LYS A 197 4.03 0.81 3.09
CA LYS A 197 3.97 0.90 4.55
C LYS A 197 4.76 2.10 5.06
N LYS A 198 6.02 2.28 4.59
CA LYS A 198 6.85 3.43 4.96
C LYS A 198 6.24 4.76 4.53
N ALA A 199 5.64 4.82 3.33
CA ALA A 199 4.96 6.01 2.83
C ALA A 199 3.71 6.36 3.67
N ILE A 200 2.90 5.36 4.02
CA ILE A 200 1.72 5.50 4.88
C ILE A 200 2.13 5.99 6.27
N GLN A 201 3.13 5.36 6.89
CA GLN A 201 3.67 5.78 8.20
C GLN A 201 4.15 7.23 8.18
N LEU A 202 4.97 7.62 7.20
CA LEU A 202 5.45 8.99 7.07
C LEU A 202 4.30 9.99 6.89
N ASN A 203 3.27 9.64 6.11
CA ASN A 203 2.11 10.50 5.92
C ASN A 203 1.27 10.64 7.19
N HIS A 204 1.18 9.59 8.04
CA HIS A 204 0.55 9.66 9.36
C HIS A 204 1.29 10.63 10.28
N GLU A 205 2.64 10.61 10.25
CA GLU A 205 3.45 11.57 11.01
C GLU A 205 3.16 13.01 10.55
N PHE A 206 3.07 13.26 9.23
CA PHE A 206 2.73 14.59 8.72
C PHE A 206 1.34 15.06 9.16
N LEU A 207 0.35 14.15 9.23
CA LEU A 207 -1.00 14.46 9.71
C LEU A 207 -1.00 14.81 11.21
N ALA A 208 -0.24 14.06 12.01
CA ALA A 208 -0.13 14.32 13.43
C ALA A 208 0.61 15.65 13.69
N ASP A 209 1.75 15.86 13.02
CA ASP A 209 2.53 17.11 13.12
C ASP A 209 1.72 18.34 12.69
N GLU A 210 0.95 18.25 11.61
CA GLU A 210 0.09 19.35 11.16
C GLU A 210 -0.91 19.76 12.24
N LYS A 211 -1.49 18.79 12.96
CA LYS A 211 -2.44 19.05 14.04
C LYS A 211 -1.78 19.67 15.27
N VAL A 212 -0.59 19.23 15.65
CA VAL A 212 0.18 19.84 16.74
C VAL A 212 0.54 21.27 16.39
N VAL A 213 1.07 21.53 15.20
CA VAL A 213 1.41 22.89 14.75
C VAL A 213 0.18 23.79 14.71
N GLN A 214 -1.00 23.28 14.29
CA GLN A 214 -2.26 24.03 14.31
C GLN A 214 -2.73 24.36 15.73
N ALA A 215 -2.50 23.48 16.70
CA ALA A 215 -2.97 23.64 18.09
C ALA A 215 -2.11 24.60 18.91
N TYR A 216 -0.78 24.50 18.78
CA TYR A 216 0.17 25.22 19.63
C TYR A 216 0.84 26.41 18.93
N ASN A 217 0.88 26.42 17.60
CA ASN A 217 1.48 27.48 16.76
C ASN A 217 2.94 27.82 17.08
N ASP A 218 3.68 26.90 17.74
CA ASP A 218 5.10 27.00 18.05
C ASP A 218 5.90 25.91 17.34
N ILE A 219 6.21 26.19 16.06
CA ILE A 219 6.98 25.25 15.24
C ILE A 219 8.40 25.02 15.77
N PRO A 220 9.19 26.07 16.15
CA PRO A 220 10.55 25.87 16.63
C PRO A 220 10.63 24.98 17.86
N PHE A 221 9.77 25.22 18.85
CA PHE A 221 9.75 24.39 20.07
C PHE A 221 9.44 22.92 19.73
N TYR A 222 8.39 22.68 18.94
CA TYR A 222 8.02 21.32 18.56
C TYR A 222 9.09 20.62 17.74
N GLN A 223 9.81 21.31 16.87
CA GLN A 223 10.94 20.76 16.13
C GLN A 223 12.09 20.33 17.05
N ILE A 224 12.43 21.16 18.05
CA ILE A 224 13.47 20.84 19.05
C ILE A 224 13.04 19.61 19.85
N LEU A 225 11.78 19.55 20.28
CA LEU A 225 11.21 18.43 21.02
C LEU A 225 11.36 17.10 20.23
N LEU A 226 11.01 17.11 18.95
CA LEU A 226 11.16 15.92 18.09
C LEU A 226 12.63 15.51 17.91
N LEU A 227 13.55 16.46 17.79
CA LEU A 227 14.98 16.18 17.70
C LEU A 227 15.52 15.57 18.99
N GLN A 228 15.15 16.08 20.15
CA GLN A 228 15.54 15.55 21.46
C GLN A 228 15.06 14.09 21.62
N LYS A 229 13.80 13.81 21.28
CA LYS A 229 13.22 12.46 21.35
C LYS A 229 13.86 11.49 20.35
N SER A 230 14.26 11.96 19.17
CA SER A 230 14.92 11.10 18.16
C SER A 230 16.36 10.69 18.57
N ASN A 231 17.04 11.49 19.37
CA ASN A 231 18.41 11.23 19.83
C ASN A 231 18.49 10.35 21.10
N GLY A 232 17.35 10.10 21.76
CA GLY A 232 17.30 9.41 23.04
C GLY A 232 17.57 7.89 23.01
N ASN A 233 17.68 7.24 21.86
CA ASN A 233 17.91 5.80 21.72
C ASN A 233 19.06 5.47 20.75
N PRO A 234 20.33 5.45 21.21
CA PRO A 234 21.49 5.21 20.34
C PRO A 234 21.79 3.72 20.04
N THR A 235 20.84 2.81 20.16
CA THR A 235 21.14 1.37 20.21
C THR A 235 21.50 0.70 18.88
N ILE A 236 21.27 1.31 17.70
CA ILE A 236 21.71 0.72 16.42
C ILE A 236 21.96 1.84 15.39
N ASN A 237 23.20 2.00 14.92
CA ASN A 237 23.60 3.03 13.94
C ASN A 237 22.80 3.04 12.63
N LEU A 238 22.36 1.89 12.13
CA LEU A 238 21.55 1.80 10.90
C LEU A 238 20.10 2.27 11.13
N ALA A 239 19.50 1.95 12.26
CA ALA A 239 18.17 2.42 12.63
C ALA A 239 18.16 3.94 12.89
N SER A 240 19.22 4.48 13.46
CA SER A 240 19.44 5.92 13.69
C SER A 240 19.40 6.71 12.38
N ASN A 241 20.07 6.23 11.33
CA ASN A 241 20.09 6.90 10.03
C ASN A 241 18.73 6.93 9.34
N LEU A 242 17.94 5.87 9.46
CA LEU A 242 16.58 5.82 8.92
C LEU A 242 15.63 6.74 9.69
N ASN A 243 15.71 6.74 11.01
CA ASN A 243 14.93 7.64 11.88
C ASN A 243 15.27 9.11 11.61
N TYR A 244 16.54 9.44 11.40
CA TYR A 244 16.98 10.78 11.03
C TYR A 244 16.37 11.24 9.70
N ALA A 245 16.33 10.38 8.68
CA ALA A 245 15.74 10.72 7.39
C ALA A 245 14.23 11.02 7.49
N VAL A 246 13.49 10.26 8.29
CA VAL A 246 12.07 10.48 8.56
C VAL A 246 11.88 11.79 9.33
N THR A 247 12.62 12.01 10.42
CA THR A 247 12.57 13.23 11.22
C THR A 247 12.88 14.46 10.38
N LYS A 248 13.93 14.42 9.54
CA LYS A 248 14.24 15.50 8.61
C LYS A 248 13.08 15.86 7.67
N LYS A 249 12.40 14.85 7.11
CA LYS A 249 11.22 15.07 6.24
C LYS A 249 10.09 15.73 7.03
N ARG A 250 9.82 15.31 8.27
CA ARG A 250 8.82 15.93 9.17
C ARG A 250 9.13 17.39 9.42
N LEU A 251 10.36 17.72 9.83
CA LEU A 251 10.78 19.11 10.11
C LEU A 251 10.61 20.02 8.88
N LEU A 252 11.03 19.54 7.70
CA LEU A 252 10.88 20.30 6.45
C LEU A 252 9.41 20.49 6.07
N MET A 253 8.55 19.50 6.33
CA MET A 253 7.13 19.60 5.99
C MET A 253 6.38 20.60 6.88
N MET A 254 6.73 20.75 8.16
CA MET A 254 6.10 21.70 9.06
C MET A 254 6.25 23.14 8.57
N THR A 255 7.43 23.52 8.09
CA THR A 255 7.76 24.88 7.65
C THR A 255 7.35 25.18 6.22
N LYS A 256 7.00 24.16 5.44
CA LYS A 256 6.65 24.31 4.03
C LYS A 256 5.37 25.15 3.84
N LYS A 257 5.41 26.07 2.86
CA LYS A 257 4.20 26.75 2.35
C LYS A 257 3.74 26.05 1.06
N SER A 258 2.48 25.64 1.00
CA SER A 258 1.90 24.99 -0.18
C SER A 258 0.83 25.88 -0.82
N SER A 259 0.85 25.99 -2.13
CA SER A 259 -0.17 26.70 -2.90
C SER A 259 -1.34 25.75 -3.18
N LYS A 260 -2.57 26.15 -2.81
CA LYS A 260 -3.78 25.36 -3.07
C LYS A 260 -3.96 25.04 -4.56
N ARG A 261 -3.62 25.99 -5.45
CA ARG A 261 -3.72 25.81 -6.92
C ARG A 261 -2.73 24.75 -7.42
N ALA A 262 -1.46 24.82 -7.00
CA ALA A 262 -0.45 23.83 -7.35
C ALA A 262 -0.81 22.44 -6.84
N ALA A 263 -1.31 22.33 -5.60
CA ALA A 263 -1.77 21.08 -5.03
C ALA A 263 -2.97 20.49 -5.82
N PHE A 264 -3.90 21.33 -6.27
CA PHE A 264 -5.03 20.88 -7.09
C PHE A 264 -4.57 20.35 -8.45
N LEU A 265 -3.71 21.09 -9.17
CA LEU A 265 -3.15 20.66 -10.46
C LEU A 265 -2.41 19.31 -10.34
N LYS A 266 -1.63 19.12 -9.27
CA LYS A 266 -0.92 17.87 -9.03
C LYS A 266 -1.86 16.69 -8.78
N LYS A 267 -2.99 16.91 -8.09
CA LYS A 267 -4.02 15.88 -7.92
C LYS A 267 -4.68 15.50 -9.24
N THR A 268 -4.97 16.49 -10.10
CA THR A 268 -5.59 16.24 -11.40
C THR A 268 -4.67 15.41 -12.32
N LEU A 269 -3.34 15.50 -12.15
CA LEU A 269 -2.38 14.68 -12.89
C LEU A 269 -2.56 13.16 -12.63
N LEU A 270 -3.28 12.78 -11.60
CA LEU A 270 -3.60 11.37 -11.32
C LEU A 270 -4.52 10.78 -12.40
N LEU A 271 -5.42 11.58 -13.00
CA LEU A 271 -6.37 11.09 -14.01
C LEU A 271 -5.67 10.50 -15.25
N PRO A 272 -4.73 11.19 -15.93
CA PRO A 272 -4.02 10.60 -17.06
C PRO A 272 -3.17 9.39 -16.68
N VAL A 273 -2.60 9.36 -15.47
CA VAL A 273 -1.85 8.20 -14.99
C VAL A 273 -2.77 6.99 -14.83
N LEU A 274 -3.93 7.19 -14.22
CA LEU A 274 -4.93 6.11 -14.05
C LEU A 274 -5.47 5.63 -15.39
N SER A 275 -5.82 6.53 -16.32
CA SER A 275 -6.31 6.15 -17.65
C SER A 275 -5.25 5.41 -18.46
N GLY A 276 -3.99 5.82 -18.40
CA GLY A 276 -2.87 5.12 -19.03
C GLY A 276 -2.66 3.70 -18.46
N LEU A 277 -2.77 3.54 -17.14
CA LEU A 277 -2.69 2.22 -16.50
C LEU A 277 -3.85 1.31 -16.91
N ILE A 278 -5.07 1.82 -16.92
CA ILE A 278 -6.25 1.04 -17.37
C ILE A 278 -6.06 0.61 -18.82
N TYR A 279 -5.65 1.52 -19.69
CA TYR A 279 -5.43 1.20 -21.10
C TYR A 279 -4.34 0.12 -21.28
N THR A 280 -3.21 0.24 -20.62
CA THR A 280 -2.08 -0.70 -20.80
C THR A 280 -2.29 -2.05 -20.11
N CYS A 281 -3.00 -2.08 -18.97
CA CYS A 281 -3.15 -3.29 -18.17
C CYS A 281 -4.49 -4.03 -18.40
N CYS A 282 -5.56 -3.32 -18.81
CA CYS A 282 -6.89 -3.89 -18.88
C CYS A 282 -7.39 -4.11 -20.32
N VAL A 283 -6.78 -3.47 -21.33
CA VAL A 283 -7.22 -3.61 -22.72
C VAL A 283 -6.58 -4.83 -23.38
N THR A 284 -7.42 -5.69 -23.95
CA THR A 284 -7.03 -6.84 -24.79
C THR A 284 -7.58 -6.61 -26.20
N ILE A 285 -6.71 -6.58 -27.21
CA ILE A 285 -7.12 -6.44 -28.60
C ILE A 285 -7.43 -7.85 -29.12
N VAL A 286 -8.68 -8.08 -29.54
CA VAL A 286 -9.11 -9.33 -30.16
C VAL A 286 -9.35 -9.06 -31.64
N ALA A 287 -8.57 -9.70 -32.50
CA ALA A 287 -8.76 -9.64 -33.95
C ALA A 287 -10.01 -10.45 -34.33
N GLN A 288 -11.01 -9.81 -34.91
CA GLN A 288 -12.19 -10.48 -35.46
C GLN A 288 -12.14 -10.47 -36.98
N GLU A 289 -12.22 -11.64 -37.60
CA GLU A 289 -12.34 -11.76 -39.05
C GLU A 289 -13.68 -11.17 -39.52
N LYS A 290 -13.62 -10.24 -40.45
CA LYS A 290 -14.80 -9.69 -41.09
C LYS A 290 -15.41 -10.74 -42.00
N SER A 291 -16.56 -11.31 -41.65
CA SER A 291 -17.33 -12.17 -42.57
C SER A 291 -17.79 -11.35 -43.78
N ILE A 292 -17.18 -11.58 -44.95
CA ILE A 292 -17.63 -10.99 -46.20
C ILE A 292 -18.96 -11.71 -46.54
N GLN A 293 -20.08 -11.03 -46.36
CA GLN A 293 -21.33 -11.47 -46.98
C GLN A 293 -21.16 -11.32 -48.48
N VAL A 294 -20.90 -12.42 -49.18
CA VAL A 294 -21.01 -12.49 -50.62
C VAL A 294 -22.48 -12.32 -50.97
N SER A 295 -22.87 -11.14 -51.40
CA SER A 295 -24.24 -10.95 -51.98
C SER A 295 -24.31 -11.82 -53.21
N ALA A 296 -25.19 -12.83 -53.20
CA ALA A 296 -25.49 -13.63 -54.37
C ALA A 296 -25.98 -12.68 -55.48
N LEU A 297 -25.26 -12.68 -56.62
CA LEU A 297 -25.72 -12.01 -57.83
C LEU A 297 -27.06 -12.60 -58.24
N PRO A 298 -28.05 -11.76 -58.64
CA PRO A 298 -29.30 -12.30 -59.16
C PRO A 298 -29.00 -13.00 -60.50
N THR A 299 -29.38 -14.26 -60.55
CA THR A 299 -29.40 -15.03 -61.81
C THR A 299 -30.53 -14.50 -62.67
N GLU A 300 -30.23 -13.89 -63.82
CA GLU A 300 -31.16 -13.65 -64.91
C GLU A 300 -31.51 -14.93 -65.62
#